data_ad3afa7d64fd5e16940b52fa7a38ab10
#
_entry.id   ad3afa7d64fd5e16940b52fa7a38ab10
#
_cell.length_a   1.000
_cell.length_b   1.000
_cell.length_c   1.000
_cell.angle_alpha   90.00
_cell.angle_beta   90.00
_cell.angle_gamma   90.00
#
_symmetry.space_group_name_H-M   'P 1'
#
loop_
_entity.id
_entity.type
_entity.pdbx_description
1 polymer ?
#
loop_
_entity_poly.entity_id
_entity_poly.type
_entity_poly.pdbx_seq_one_letter_code
_entity_poly.pdbx_strand_id
1 'polypeptide(L)'
;MMDKHAIIARLNEITSFFSFGRILGKISLNEIVGIERQLKHGQEANRKRLISTEIDFLCGLWLQNINLSKHWDFIQDQKIMDEVYDLMDDFHISYKKSHKQENLFAENFFYEGDLAYDWQYIKFGKEKYEEPTLSSILLDKFEFEPSAIESTYNKVRKVMETQLQKRIEEKQRKNEQISHVNLFTIKHNKISKLFTEKEQKILKRFTHKLGDRPTNRINDIIDYNRFKEYPLIELPNNRGLFVANLHSLAAALNETPYYWLLEDEKFQKRLADIRGNIAEKIVHRIIQRRFPNSSYHHILIKRTKSSDIITDIDVLLCSKTRGIVFQVKSKRLTELSKRGDFSSIEKDYKMAVTEAYDQGVKCIECLKHASEYYSLKKAKLDFTESLQMVPICVTLDSFPGISSLNFINQPKEYSLPLIAMTIYDLDTIFYLFQPETIIDYFIYRAQCAKHNVYGVNEMYYIGAYIAQYHDEGIKLLGNKICREYALYADYVVKKAMTGSYRKTDIDCDIYTLVNKYLPQNPITCE
;
A
#
# COMPACT_ATOMS: atom_id res chain seq x y z
N MET A 1 -21.76 -4.74 22.82
CA MET A 1 -20.51 -4.12 22.29
C MET A 1 -19.62 -3.81 23.48
N MET A 2 -18.45 -4.38 23.52
CA MET A 2 -17.49 -4.16 24.60
C MET A 2 -16.88 -2.76 24.48
N ASP A 3 -16.49 -2.18 25.61
CA ASP A 3 -15.68 -0.95 25.63
C ASP A 3 -14.27 -1.25 25.08
N LYS A 4 -13.66 -0.27 24.40
CA LYS A 4 -12.33 -0.38 23.76
C LYS A 4 -11.26 -0.87 24.76
N HIS A 5 -11.27 -0.35 26.00
CA HIS A 5 -10.32 -0.78 27.03
C HIS A 5 -10.52 -2.26 27.43
N ALA A 6 -11.78 -2.70 27.51
CA ALA A 6 -12.09 -4.10 27.82
C ALA A 6 -11.66 -5.04 26.68
N ILE A 7 -11.83 -4.62 25.41
CA ILE A 7 -11.35 -5.36 24.24
C ILE A 7 -9.82 -5.53 24.31
N ILE A 8 -9.09 -4.44 24.51
CA ILE A 8 -7.62 -4.47 24.60
C ILE A 8 -7.15 -5.33 25.78
N ALA A 9 -7.80 -5.22 26.95
CA ALA A 9 -7.47 -6.05 28.10
C ALA A 9 -7.63 -7.54 27.79
N ARG A 10 -8.72 -7.91 27.11
CA ARG A 10 -8.98 -9.31 26.72
C ARG A 10 -8.00 -9.79 25.64
N LEU A 11 -7.69 -8.98 24.64
CA LEU A 11 -6.65 -9.31 23.65
C LEU A 11 -5.28 -9.49 24.31
N ASN A 12 -4.90 -8.64 25.26
CA ASN A 12 -3.66 -8.78 26.02
C ASN A 12 -3.61 -10.11 26.81
N GLU A 13 -4.72 -10.53 27.40
CA GLU A 13 -4.81 -11.82 28.08
C GLU A 13 -4.58 -12.98 27.10
N ILE A 14 -5.34 -13.03 25.99
CA ILE A 14 -5.26 -14.08 24.97
C ILE A 14 -3.85 -14.14 24.36
N THR A 15 -3.28 -13.00 23.98
CA THR A 15 -1.94 -12.91 23.38
C THR A 15 -0.82 -13.23 24.37
N SER A 16 -1.10 -13.34 25.67
CA SER A 16 -0.10 -13.76 26.66
C SER A 16 0.28 -15.23 26.54
N PHE A 17 -0.50 -16.04 25.85
CA PHE A 17 -0.24 -17.47 25.70
C PHE A 17 0.69 -17.78 24.53
N PHE A 18 1.67 -18.67 24.72
CA PHE A 18 2.50 -19.19 23.62
C PHE A 18 1.67 -19.86 22.52
N SER A 19 0.58 -20.52 22.91
CA SER A 19 -0.37 -21.16 22.00
C SER A 19 -1.04 -20.21 21.02
N PHE A 20 -1.01 -18.88 21.29
CA PHE A 20 -1.58 -17.87 20.38
C PHE A 20 -0.92 -17.88 18.99
N GLY A 21 0.37 -18.28 18.89
CA GLY A 21 1.01 -18.50 17.60
C GLY A 21 0.26 -19.46 16.67
N ARG A 22 -0.50 -20.46 17.23
CA ARG A 22 -1.35 -21.33 16.43
C ARG A 22 -2.54 -20.60 15.83
N ILE A 23 -3.11 -19.66 16.58
CA ILE A 23 -4.20 -18.79 16.10
C ILE A 23 -3.69 -17.87 14.99
N LEU A 24 -2.55 -17.22 15.16
CA LEU A 24 -1.91 -16.43 14.12
C LEU A 24 -1.68 -17.27 12.84
N GLY A 25 -1.18 -18.49 12.97
CA GLY A 25 -1.02 -19.39 11.82
C GLY A 25 -2.34 -19.76 11.14
N LYS A 26 -3.45 -19.92 11.90
CA LYS A 26 -4.80 -20.14 11.33
C LYS A 26 -5.32 -18.89 10.62
N ILE A 27 -5.13 -17.70 11.21
CA ILE A 27 -5.51 -16.42 10.61
C ILE A 27 -4.75 -16.25 9.29
N SER A 28 -3.42 -16.42 9.29
CA SER A 28 -2.59 -16.33 8.08
C SER A 28 -3.06 -17.30 6.97
N LEU A 29 -3.45 -18.52 7.33
CA LEU A 29 -3.98 -19.48 6.37
C LEU A 29 -5.33 -19.02 5.79
N ASN A 30 -6.22 -18.49 6.64
CA ASN A 30 -7.52 -17.99 6.21
C ASN A 30 -7.38 -16.82 5.24
N GLU A 31 -6.41 -15.92 5.45
CA GLU A 31 -6.16 -14.81 4.53
C GLU A 31 -5.66 -15.30 3.16
N ILE A 32 -4.74 -16.25 3.10
CA ILE A 32 -4.25 -16.81 1.83
C ILE A 32 -5.37 -17.55 1.07
N VAL A 33 -6.17 -18.34 1.77
CA VAL A 33 -7.22 -19.18 1.14
C VAL A 33 -8.50 -18.38 0.89
N GLY A 34 -8.78 -17.37 1.73
CA GLY A 34 -10.05 -16.63 1.72
C GLY A 34 -10.29 -15.83 0.44
N ILE A 35 -9.25 -15.21 -0.12
CA ILE A 35 -9.37 -14.39 -1.33
C ILE A 35 -9.80 -15.25 -2.54
N GLU A 36 -9.17 -16.40 -2.74
CA GLU A 36 -9.55 -17.28 -3.85
C GLU A 36 -10.98 -17.85 -3.72
N ARG A 37 -11.41 -18.16 -2.50
CA ARG A 37 -12.74 -18.72 -2.26
C ARG A 37 -13.85 -17.68 -2.35
N GLN A 38 -13.64 -16.45 -1.86
CA GLN A 38 -14.60 -15.36 -2.01
C GLN A 38 -14.92 -15.07 -3.47
N LEU A 39 -13.89 -15.11 -4.32
CA LEU A 39 -14.03 -14.85 -5.75
C LEU A 39 -14.68 -16.03 -6.50
N LYS A 40 -14.45 -17.27 -6.07
CA LYS A 40 -14.98 -18.47 -6.76
C LYS A 40 -16.42 -18.84 -6.37
N HIS A 41 -16.86 -18.53 -5.17
CA HIS A 41 -18.13 -19.09 -4.64
C HIS A 41 -19.16 -18.08 -4.19
N GLY A 42 -18.91 -16.78 -4.21
CA GLY A 42 -19.90 -15.71 -3.94
C GLY A 42 -20.68 -15.79 -2.60
N GLN A 43 -20.67 -16.92 -1.94
CA GLN A 43 -21.48 -17.21 -0.76
C GLN A 43 -20.79 -16.99 0.59
N GLU A 44 -19.47 -16.81 0.61
CA GLU A 44 -18.70 -16.63 1.86
C GLU A 44 -18.37 -15.16 2.19
N ALA A 45 -19.15 -14.21 1.66
CA ALA A 45 -19.02 -12.78 1.99
C ALA A 45 -19.20 -12.46 3.49
N ASN A 46 -19.75 -13.42 4.26
CA ASN A 46 -19.96 -13.29 5.71
C ASN A 46 -18.81 -13.86 6.55
N ARG A 47 -17.72 -14.34 5.95
CA ARG A 47 -16.60 -14.84 6.74
C ARG A 47 -15.79 -13.67 7.25
N LYS A 48 -15.68 -13.55 8.57
CA LYS A 48 -14.86 -12.55 9.23
C LYS A 48 -13.41 -12.67 8.73
N ARG A 49 -12.83 -11.56 8.31
CA ARG A 49 -11.44 -11.46 7.85
C ARG A 49 -10.75 -10.30 8.56
N LEU A 50 -9.46 -10.47 8.80
CA LEU A 50 -8.61 -9.41 9.33
C LEU A 50 -7.82 -8.78 8.19
N ILE A 51 -7.67 -7.46 8.23
CA ILE A 51 -6.75 -6.74 7.36
C ILE A 51 -5.31 -6.86 7.90
N SER A 52 -4.32 -6.63 7.04
CA SER A 52 -2.89 -6.77 7.44
C SER A 52 -2.54 -5.94 8.66
N THR A 53 -3.10 -4.74 8.81
CA THR A 53 -2.89 -3.87 9.97
C THR A 53 -3.37 -4.52 11.28
N GLU A 54 -4.49 -5.23 11.25
CA GLU A 54 -5.03 -5.94 12.41
C GLU A 54 -4.20 -7.19 12.75
N ILE A 55 -3.73 -7.91 11.74
CA ILE A 55 -2.80 -9.04 11.93
C ILE A 55 -1.48 -8.55 12.56
N ASP A 56 -0.93 -7.46 12.05
CA ASP A 56 0.27 -6.85 12.60
C ASP A 56 0.07 -6.41 14.05
N PHE A 57 -1.10 -5.85 14.37
CA PHE A 57 -1.46 -5.46 15.73
C PHE A 57 -1.49 -6.68 16.66
N LEU A 58 -2.12 -7.77 16.26
CA LEU A 58 -2.15 -9.02 17.03
C LEU A 58 -0.75 -9.62 17.21
N CYS A 59 0.10 -9.58 16.17
CA CYS A 59 1.49 -10.02 16.27
C CYS A 59 2.27 -9.16 17.27
N GLY A 60 2.09 -7.84 17.22
CA GLY A 60 2.71 -6.91 18.17
C GLY A 60 2.27 -7.16 19.60
N LEU A 61 0.98 -7.38 19.85
CA LEU A 61 0.47 -7.75 21.17
C LEU A 61 1.04 -9.10 21.65
N TRP A 62 1.18 -10.07 20.75
CA TRP A 62 1.81 -11.34 21.12
C TRP A 62 3.28 -11.19 21.52
N LEU A 63 4.07 -10.42 20.78
CA LEU A 63 5.46 -10.11 21.12
C LEU A 63 5.57 -9.39 22.47
N GLN A 64 4.62 -8.49 22.77
CA GLN A 64 4.59 -7.71 24.01
C GLN A 64 4.23 -8.56 25.23
N ASN A 65 3.23 -9.44 25.12
CA ASN A 65 2.57 -10.06 26.27
C ASN A 65 3.00 -11.49 26.53
N ILE A 66 3.70 -12.12 25.59
CA ILE A 66 4.00 -13.55 25.62
C ILE A 66 4.57 -14.02 26.93
N ASN A 67 4.01 -15.13 27.43
CA ASN A 67 4.61 -15.95 28.48
C ASN A 67 4.81 -17.35 27.91
N LEU A 68 6.07 -17.76 27.74
CA LEU A 68 6.45 -19.01 27.11
C LEU A 68 5.96 -20.25 27.86
N SER A 69 5.62 -20.13 29.14
CA SER A 69 5.06 -21.22 29.96
C SER A 69 3.55 -21.37 29.89
N LYS A 70 2.84 -20.35 29.35
CA LYS A 70 1.38 -20.40 29.24
C LYS A 70 0.93 -21.08 27.95
N HIS A 71 0.15 -22.12 28.10
CA HIS A 71 -0.42 -22.88 26.98
C HIS A 71 -1.90 -23.17 27.22
N TRP A 72 -2.68 -23.32 26.17
CA TRP A 72 -4.01 -23.95 26.20
C TRP A 72 -4.04 -25.16 25.28
N ASP A 73 -5.04 -26.02 25.45
CA ASP A 73 -5.22 -27.21 24.66
C ASP A 73 -5.62 -26.90 23.22
N PHE A 74 -5.21 -27.73 22.28
CA PHE A 74 -5.48 -27.58 20.86
C PHE A 74 -6.98 -27.51 20.53
N ILE A 75 -7.82 -28.16 21.34
CA ILE A 75 -9.29 -28.19 21.20
C ILE A 75 -9.88 -26.77 21.35
N GLN A 76 -9.25 -25.88 22.11
CA GLN A 76 -9.70 -24.51 22.34
C GLN A 76 -9.39 -23.57 21.18
N ASP A 77 -8.50 -23.95 20.24
CA ASP A 77 -8.02 -23.06 19.18
C ASP A 77 -9.15 -22.45 18.35
N GLN A 78 -10.19 -23.21 18.01
CA GLN A 78 -11.30 -22.68 17.20
C GLN A 78 -12.10 -21.64 17.99
N LYS A 79 -12.44 -21.93 19.24
CA LYS A 79 -13.18 -21.00 20.11
C LYS A 79 -12.40 -19.70 20.32
N ILE A 80 -11.08 -19.79 20.58
CA ILE A 80 -10.22 -18.61 20.77
C ILE A 80 -10.11 -17.82 19.46
N MET A 81 -10.00 -18.48 18.32
CA MET A 81 -9.96 -17.80 17.02
C MET A 81 -11.25 -17.02 16.75
N ASP A 82 -12.39 -17.63 16.99
CA ASP A 82 -13.70 -16.98 16.81
C ASP A 82 -13.84 -15.77 17.75
N GLU A 83 -13.40 -15.90 19.01
CA GLU A 83 -13.34 -14.80 19.96
C GLU A 83 -12.44 -13.66 19.49
N VAL A 84 -11.25 -13.96 18.93
CA VAL A 84 -10.34 -12.94 18.38
C VAL A 84 -10.98 -12.19 17.23
N TYR A 85 -11.67 -12.88 16.32
CA TYR A 85 -12.40 -12.22 15.23
C TYR A 85 -13.53 -11.32 15.76
N ASP A 86 -14.28 -11.76 16.78
CA ASP A 86 -15.34 -10.97 17.40
C ASP A 86 -14.79 -9.72 18.10
N LEU A 87 -13.68 -9.87 18.84
CA LEU A 87 -13.00 -8.74 19.49
C LEU A 87 -12.45 -7.74 18.49
N MET A 88 -11.86 -8.19 17.38
CA MET A 88 -11.35 -7.29 16.34
C MET A 88 -12.47 -6.57 15.60
N ASP A 89 -13.61 -7.24 15.37
CA ASP A 89 -14.80 -6.62 14.77
C ASP A 89 -15.38 -5.53 15.70
N ASP A 90 -15.54 -5.84 16.99
CA ASP A 90 -15.95 -4.87 18.00
C ASP A 90 -14.97 -3.70 18.13
N PHE A 91 -13.65 -3.98 18.03
CA PHE A 91 -12.62 -2.96 18.02
C PHE A 91 -12.74 -2.01 16.83
N HIS A 92 -12.92 -2.56 15.63
CA HIS A 92 -13.14 -1.78 14.40
C HIS A 92 -14.42 -0.91 14.52
N ILE A 93 -15.53 -1.49 15.03
CA ILE A 93 -16.77 -0.73 15.24
C ILE A 93 -16.59 0.37 16.30
N SER A 94 -15.80 0.14 17.35
CA SER A 94 -15.52 1.15 18.37
C SER A 94 -14.77 2.36 17.79
N TYR A 95 -13.86 2.09 16.86
CA TYR A 95 -13.13 3.11 16.11
C TYR A 95 -14.08 3.98 15.27
N LYS A 96 -15.04 3.37 14.59
CA LYS A 96 -16.08 4.10 13.80
C LYS A 96 -16.95 5.03 14.64
N LYS A 97 -17.25 4.65 15.88
CA LYS A 97 -18.16 5.41 16.74
C LYS A 97 -17.52 6.55 17.53
N SER A 98 -16.24 6.41 17.89
CA SER A 98 -15.54 7.38 18.74
C SER A 98 -15.32 8.73 18.07
N HIS A 99 -15.52 8.81 16.78
CA HIS A 99 -15.15 9.93 15.97
C HIS A 99 -16.31 10.39 15.08
N LYS A 100 -17.25 11.21 15.50
CA LYS A 100 -18.36 11.74 14.70
C LYS A 100 -17.82 12.71 13.64
N GLN A 101 -18.28 12.65 12.40
CA GLN A 101 -18.10 13.56 11.24
C GLN A 101 -16.67 13.94 10.76
N GLU A 102 -15.69 14.11 11.64
CA GLU A 102 -14.26 14.24 11.29
C GLU A 102 -13.62 12.92 10.87
N ASN A 103 -14.40 11.88 10.82
CA ASN A 103 -14.03 10.46 10.94
C ASN A 103 -13.94 9.63 9.69
N LEU A 104 -14.50 10.07 8.58
CA LEU A 104 -14.21 9.43 7.28
C LEU A 104 -12.71 9.34 7.06
N PHE A 105 -12.00 10.35 7.54
CA PHE A 105 -10.55 10.42 7.47
C PHE A 105 -9.88 9.45 8.44
N ALA A 106 -10.25 9.44 9.72
CA ALA A 106 -9.60 8.60 10.73
C ALA A 106 -9.78 7.11 10.42
N GLU A 107 -10.99 6.68 10.03
CA GLU A 107 -11.24 5.29 9.63
C GLU A 107 -10.39 4.92 8.41
N ASN A 108 -10.39 5.74 7.37
CA ASN A 108 -9.65 5.47 6.16
C ASN A 108 -8.12 5.53 6.39
N PHE A 109 -7.66 6.41 7.28
CA PHE A 109 -6.25 6.55 7.59
C PHE A 109 -5.69 5.33 8.34
N PHE A 110 -6.44 4.78 9.30
CA PHE A 110 -5.97 3.68 10.15
C PHE A 110 -6.42 2.29 9.67
N TYR A 111 -7.49 2.21 8.88
CA TYR A 111 -8.12 0.97 8.44
C TYR A 111 -8.26 0.86 6.91
N GLU A 112 -7.45 1.59 6.14
CA GLU A 112 -7.54 1.56 4.67
C GLU A 112 -7.19 0.18 4.06
N GLY A 113 -6.58 -0.70 4.84
CA GLY A 113 -6.10 -2.00 4.36
C GLY A 113 -4.71 -1.92 3.72
N ASP A 114 -4.41 -2.84 2.83
CA ASP A 114 -3.11 -2.89 2.17
C ASP A 114 -3.01 -1.78 1.11
N LEU A 115 -2.02 -0.90 1.29
CA LEU A 115 -1.81 0.28 0.45
C LEU A 115 -1.03 -0.02 -0.83
N ALA A 116 -0.43 -1.19 -0.93
CA ALA A 116 0.33 -1.65 -2.08
C ALA A 116 0.36 -3.19 -2.12
N TYR A 117 0.65 -3.75 -3.26
CA TYR A 117 0.89 -5.19 -3.41
C TYR A 117 2.31 -5.55 -2.98
N ASP A 118 2.51 -6.76 -2.48
CA ASP A 118 3.83 -7.26 -2.07
C ASP A 118 4.90 -7.06 -3.15
N TRP A 119 4.56 -7.36 -4.40
CA TRP A 119 5.49 -7.19 -5.51
C TRP A 119 5.89 -5.74 -5.74
N GLN A 120 5.01 -4.77 -5.45
CA GLN A 120 5.31 -3.34 -5.53
C GLN A 120 6.26 -2.92 -4.40
N TYR A 121 6.00 -3.36 -3.17
CA TYR A 121 6.92 -3.11 -2.07
C TYR A 121 8.32 -3.65 -2.36
N ILE A 122 8.42 -4.87 -2.85
CA ILE A 122 9.71 -5.50 -3.19
C ILE A 122 10.40 -4.77 -4.34
N LYS A 123 9.68 -4.47 -5.41
CA LYS A 123 10.19 -3.73 -6.57
C LYS A 123 10.73 -2.35 -6.16
N PHE A 124 9.90 -1.56 -5.49
CA PHE A 124 10.28 -0.19 -5.13
C PHE A 124 11.26 -0.12 -3.96
N GLY A 125 11.24 -1.08 -3.04
CA GLY A 125 12.27 -1.22 -2.02
C GLY A 125 13.63 -1.45 -2.64
N LYS A 126 13.74 -2.42 -3.56
CA LYS A 126 14.96 -2.66 -4.32
C LYS A 126 15.41 -1.41 -5.08
N GLU A 127 14.54 -0.81 -5.88
CA GLU A 127 14.85 0.36 -6.69
C GLU A 127 15.31 1.58 -5.87
N LYS A 128 14.69 1.82 -4.70
CA LYS A 128 15.09 2.90 -3.79
C LYS A 128 16.49 2.69 -3.21
N TYR A 129 16.79 1.49 -2.77
CA TYR A 129 18.00 1.22 -2.00
C TYR A 129 19.18 0.72 -2.85
N GLU A 130 18.97 0.36 -4.12
CA GLU A 130 20.06 0.14 -5.09
C GLU A 130 20.72 1.45 -5.59
N GLU A 131 20.21 2.62 -5.19
CA GLU A 131 20.93 3.87 -5.40
C GLU A 131 22.33 3.75 -4.76
N PRO A 132 23.43 4.07 -5.49
CA PRO A 132 24.79 3.72 -5.06
C PRO A 132 25.17 4.23 -3.68
N THR A 133 24.77 5.45 -3.32
CA THR A 133 25.09 6.04 -2.00
C THR A 133 24.34 5.33 -0.88
N LEU A 134 23.03 5.05 -1.09
CA LEU A 134 22.21 4.34 -0.11
C LEU A 134 22.69 2.90 0.06
N SER A 135 22.96 2.23 -1.06
CA SER A 135 23.41 0.85 -1.07
C SER A 135 24.74 0.67 -0.31
N SER A 136 25.70 1.57 -0.52
CA SER A 136 26.98 1.55 0.19
C SER A 136 26.79 1.68 1.70
N ILE A 137 26.01 2.66 2.15
CA ILE A 137 25.77 2.89 3.59
C ILE A 137 25.05 1.70 4.21
N LEU A 138 24.04 1.17 3.53
CA LEU A 138 23.26 0.02 4.02
C LEU A 138 24.12 -1.24 4.14
N LEU A 139 25.01 -1.47 3.17
CA LEU A 139 25.95 -2.60 3.22
C LEU A 139 26.98 -2.44 4.32
N ASP A 140 27.64 -1.27 4.38
CA ASP A 140 28.77 -1.04 5.28
C ASP A 140 28.36 -0.99 6.77
N LYS A 141 27.22 -0.35 7.07
CA LYS A 141 26.79 -0.16 8.45
C LYS A 141 25.81 -1.20 8.97
N PHE A 142 25.00 -1.75 8.07
CA PHE A 142 23.87 -2.60 8.46
C PHE A 142 23.96 -4.03 7.88
N GLU A 143 25.02 -4.34 7.14
CA GLU A 143 25.18 -5.62 6.43
C GLU A 143 23.97 -5.99 5.56
N PHE A 144 23.27 -4.96 5.06
CA PHE A 144 22.07 -5.09 4.26
C PHE A 144 22.39 -4.80 2.79
N GLU A 145 22.20 -5.81 1.95
CA GLU A 145 22.45 -5.71 0.51
C GLU A 145 21.13 -5.59 -0.27
N PRO A 146 20.79 -4.40 -0.81
CA PRO A 146 19.52 -4.16 -1.49
C PRO A 146 19.26 -5.11 -2.67
N SER A 147 20.29 -5.52 -3.39
CA SER A 147 20.17 -6.45 -4.53
C SER A 147 19.59 -7.82 -4.14
N ALA A 148 19.69 -8.22 -2.87
CA ALA A 148 19.17 -9.47 -2.35
C ALA A 148 17.72 -9.39 -1.80
N ILE A 149 17.08 -8.21 -1.80
CA ILE A 149 15.70 -8.02 -1.31
C ILE A 149 14.73 -8.96 -2.02
N GLU A 150 14.72 -8.89 -3.35
CA GLU A 150 13.76 -9.63 -4.18
C GLU A 150 13.95 -11.14 -4.07
N SER A 151 15.21 -11.61 -4.12
CA SER A 151 15.50 -13.04 -4.00
C SER A 151 15.17 -13.57 -2.60
N THR A 152 15.43 -12.79 -1.54
CA THR A 152 15.08 -13.16 -0.16
C THR A 152 13.57 -13.34 -0.01
N TYR A 153 12.80 -12.33 -0.41
CA TYR A 153 11.34 -12.38 -0.32
C TYR A 153 10.76 -13.55 -1.12
N ASN A 154 11.19 -13.72 -2.39
CA ASN A 154 10.69 -14.78 -3.25
C ASN A 154 11.01 -16.18 -2.72
N LYS A 155 12.17 -16.38 -2.09
CA LYS A 155 12.51 -17.65 -1.44
C LYS A 155 11.65 -17.91 -0.20
N VAL A 156 11.43 -16.89 0.65
CA VAL A 156 10.51 -17.01 1.81
C VAL A 156 9.13 -17.42 1.32
N ARG A 157 8.56 -16.70 0.34
CA ARG A 157 7.26 -17.02 -0.25
C ARG A 157 7.22 -18.44 -0.79
N LYS A 158 8.20 -18.86 -1.60
CA LYS A 158 8.26 -20.20 -2.18
C LYS A 158 8.33 -21.30 -1.11
N VAL A 159 9.07 -21.08 -0.02
CA VAL A 159 9.11 -22.02 1.09
C VAL A 159 7.73 -22.16 1.74
N MET A 160 7.02 -21.04 1.96
CA MET A 160 5.66 -21.05 2.50
C MET A 160 4.69 -21.78 1.57
N GLU A 161 4.65 -21.43 0.30
CA GLU A 161 3.80 -22.07 -0.72
C GLU A 161 4.03 -23.59 -0.77
N THR A 162 5.30 -24.00 -0.81
CA THR A 162 5.66 -25.43 -0.84
C THR A 162 5.22 -26.16 0.43
N GLN A 163 5.33 -25.52 1.60
CA GLN A 163 4.89 -26.10 2.87
C GLN A 163 3.36 -26.24 2.92
N LEU A 164 2.64 -25.22 2.47
CA LEU A 164 1.19 -25.25 2.38
C LEU A 164 0.70 -26.35 1.44
N GLN A 165 1.24 -26.42 0.22
CA GLN A 165 0.87 -27.45 -0.75
C GLN A 165 1.10 -28.86 -0.21
N LYS A 166 2.30 -29.13 0.31
CA LYS A 166 2.63 -30.43 0.89
C LYS A 166 1.66 -30.83 2.01
N ARG A 167 1.24 -29.87 2.85
CA ARG A 167 0.33 -30.15 3.97
C ARG A 167 -1.11 -30.34 3.53
N ILE A 168 -1.57 -29.65 2.50
CA ILE A 168 -2.88 -29.91 1.90
C ILE A 168 -2.95 -31.36 1.41
N GLU A 169 -1.90 -31.83 0.72
CA GLU A 169 -1.78 -33.20 0.24
C GLU A 169 -1.73 -34.23 1.38
N GLU A 170 -0.98 -33.95 2.47
CA GLU A 170 -0.89 -34.83 3.65
C GLU A 170 -2.22 -34.90 4.40
N LYS A 171 -2.94 -33.78 4.56
CA LYS A 171 -4.28 -33.75 5.20
C LYS A 171 -5.28 -34.60 4.43
N GLN A 172 -5.26 -34.56 3.11
CA GLN A 172 -6.12 -35.39 2.26
C GLN A 172 -5.85 -36.90 2.44
N ARG A 173 -4.59 -37.26 2.75
CA ARG A 173 -4.19 -38.67 2.90
C ARG A 173 -4.36 -39.25 4.29
N LYS A 174 -4.14 -38.44 5.36
CA LYS A 174 -3.97 -38.95 6.73
C LYS A 174 -4.97 -38.48 7.77
N ASN A 175 -5.81 -37.51 7.45
CA ASN A 175 -6.78 -36.89 8.38
C ASN A 175 -6.15 -36.39 9.71
N GLU A 176 -4.86 -36.00 9.70
CA GLU A 176 -4.13 -35.55 10.89
C GLU A 176 -4.38 -34.07 11.19
N GLN A 177 -4.45 -33.74 12.47
CA GLN A 177 -4.45 -32.34 12.91
C GLN A 177 -3.07 -31.70 12.69
N ILE A 178 -3.05 -30.55 12.04
CA ILE A 178 -1.82 -29.85 11.66
C ILE A 178 -1.62 -28.63 12.56
N SER A 179 -0.43 -28.49 13.14
CA SER A 179 -0.04 -27.24 13.79
C SER A 179 0.15 -26.14 12.75
N HIS A 180 -0.73 -25.15 12.71
CA HIS A 180 -0.68 -24.05 11.74
C HIS A 180 0.58 -23.19 11.86
N VAL A 181 1.17 -23.07 13.07
CA VAL A 181 2.49 -22.44 13.26
C VAL A 181 3.55 -23.08 12.36
N ASN A 182 3.56 -24.42 12.29
CA ASN A 182 4.57 -25.13 11.49
C ASN A 182 4.43 -24.88 9.99
N LEU A 183 3.23 -24.52 9.50
CA LEU A 183 3.02 -24.15 8.10
C LEU A 183 3.75 -22.86 7.73
N PHE A 184 3.80 -21.95 8.67
CA PHE A 184 4.38 -20.62 8.51
C PHE A 184 5.75 -20.47 9.17
N THR A 185 6.43 -21.59 9.51
CA THR A 185 7.76 -21.57 10.12
C THR A 185 8.82 -22.14 9.17
N ILE A 186 9.84 -21.34 8.87
CA ILE A 186 11.03 -21.76 8.14
C ILE A 186 12.04 -22.33 9.14
N LYS A 187 12.30 -23.64 9.09
CA LYS A 187 13.28 -24.28 9.98
C LYS A 187 14.70 -23.79 9.68
N HIS A 188 15.55 -23.66 10.70
CA HIS A 188 16.94 -23.17 10.55
C HIS A 188 17.78 -23.99 9.55
N ASN A 189 17.60 -25.32 9.52
CA ASN A 189 18.30 -26.18 8.55
C ASN A 189 17.86 -25.91 7.08
N LYS A 190 16.66 -25.37 6.86
CA LYS A 190 16.24 -24.90 5.54
C LYS A 190 16.84 -23.53 5.22
N ILE A 191 16.97 -22.64 6.22
CA ILE A 191 17.58 -21.33 6.03
C ILE A 191 19.02 -21.50 5.54
N SER A 192 19.84 -22.31 6.23
CA SER A 192 21.22 -22.54 5.86
C SER A 192 21.41 -23.22 4.49
N LYS A 193 20.41 -24.00 4.03
CA LYS A 193 20.48 -24.73 2.75
C LYS A 193 19.96 -23.92 1.55
N LEU A 194 18.95 -23.07 1.76
CA LEU A 194 18.23 -22.42 0.66
C LEU A 194 18.63 -20.96 0.46
N PHE A 195 19.12 -20.30 1.51
CA PHE A 195 19.43 -18.88 1.49
C PHE A 195 20.94 -18.66 1.44
N THR A 196 21.39 -17.78 0.57
CA THR A 196 22.77 -17.31 0.51
C THR A 196 23.13 -16.55 1.78
N GLU A 197 24.42 -16.31 2.03
CA GLU A 197 24.88 -15.55 3.19
C GLU A 197 24.24 -14.16 3.26
N LYS A 198 24.14 -13.46 2.13
CA LYS A 198 23.50 -12.13 2.02
C LYS A 198 22.03 -12.19 2.41
N GLU A 199 21.31 -13.16 1.92
CA GLU A 199 19.89 -13.37 2.25
C GLU A 199 19.69 -13.77 3.72
N GLN A 200 20.59 -14.57 4.29
CA GLN A 200 20.55 -14.91 5.72
C GLN A 200 20.77 -13.67 6.61
N LYS A 201 21.67 -12.76 6.21
CA LYS A 201 21.87 -11.47 6.90
C LYS A 201 20.59 -10.64 6.86
N ILE A 202 19.90 -10.57 5.71
CA ILE A 202 18.61 -9.89 5.60
C ILE A 202 17.59 -10.53 6.54
N LEU A 203 17.40 -11.87 6.48
CA LEU A 203 16.46 -12.55 7.37
C LEU A 203 16.76 -12.25 8.84
N LYS A 204 18.02 -12.36 9.25
CA LYS A 204 18.45 -12.05 10.62
C LYS A 204 18.13 -10.62 11.03
N ARG A 205 18.33 -9.66 10.13
CA ARG A 205 18.08 -8.23 10.39
C ARG A 205 16.61 -7.92 10.62
N PHE A 206 15.71 -8.63 9.96
CA PHE A 206 14.25 -8.48 10.10
C PHE A 206 13.62 -9.43 11.12
N THR A 207 14.45 -10.09 11.95
CA THR A 207 13.98 -11.06 12.94
C THR A 207 13.92 -10.46 14.34
N HIS A 208 12.79 -10.69 15.01
CA HIS A 208 12.58 -10.44 16.43
C HIS A 208 12.51 -11.78 17.18
N LYS A 209 13.23 -11.89 18.31
CA LYS A 209 13.17 -13.12 19.15
C LYS A 209 11.90 -13.12 19.97
N LEU A 210 11.16 -14.20 19.93
CA LEU A 210 9.99 -14.38 20.77
C LEU A 210 10.40 -14.48 22.24
N GLY A 211 9.86 -13.57 23.06
CA GLY A 211 10.22 -13.42 24.48
C GLY A 211 11.05 -12.18 24.79
N ASP A 212 11.68 -11.56 23.77
CA ASP A 212 12.31 -10.26 23.93
C ASP A 212 11.20 -9.19 23.88
N ARG A 213 10.87 -8.63 25.05
CA ARG A 213 9.76 -7.67 25.14
C ARG A 213 10.12 -6.34 24.51
N PRO A 214 9.23 -5.78 23.64
CA PRO A 214 9.39 -4.42 23.15
C PRO A 214 9.39 -3.41 24.32
N THR A 215 10.20 -2.37 24.20
CA THR A 215 10.25 -1.28 25.19
C THR A 215 8.98 -0.44 25.21
N ASN A 216 8.34 -0.29 24.06
CA ASN A 216 7.10 0.47 23.91
C ASN A 216 5.88 -0.44 24.05
N ARG A 217 4.90 0.00 24.84
CA ARG A 217 3.65 -0.73 25.05
C ARG A 217 2.63 -0.36 23.98
N ILE A 218 2.03 -1.38 23.39
CA ILE A 218 0.95 -1.25 22.41
C ILE A 218 -0.37 -1.31 23.18
N ASN A 219 -1.18 -0.26 23.08
CA ASN A 219 -2.53 -0.18 23.64
C ASN A 219 -3.57 0.19 22.58
N ASP A 220 -3.11 0.54 21.38
CA ASP A 220 -3.95 0.90 20.23
C ASP A 220 -3.31 0.46 18.92
N ILE A 221 -4.10 0.33 17.87
CA ILE A 221 -3.65 -0.03 16.52
C ILE A 221 -2.74 1.04 15.90
N ILE A 222 -2.86 2.28 16.37
CA ILE A 222 -2.03 3.42 15.96
C ILE A 222 -0.71 3.53 16.71
N ASP A 223 -0.53 2.75 17.78
CA ASP A 223 0.71 2.77 18.53
C ASP A 223 1.87 2.19 17.70
N TYR A 224 3.08 2.63 18.06
CA TYR A 224 4.28 2.06 17.47
C TYR A 224 4.33 0.54 17.69
N ASN A 225 4.37 -0.19 16.59
CA ASN A 225 4.39 -1.64 16.58
C ASN A 225 5.69 -2.16 15.98
N ARG A 226 6.59 -2.66 16.83
CA ARG A 226 7.88 -3.19 16.43
C ARG A 226 7.79 -4.35 15.43
N PHE A 227 6.69 -5.11 15.42
CA PHE A 227 6.48 -6.17 14.45
C PHE A 227 6.48 -5.64 13.00
N LYS A 228 5.99 -4.42 12.76
CA LYS A 228 6.00 -3.80 11.42
C LYS A 228 7.43 -3.58 10.89
N GLU A 229 8.42 -3.41 11.76
CA GLU A 229 9.81 -3.24 11.37
C GLU A 229 10.58 -4.58 11.30
N TYR A 230 10.19 -5.55 12.13
CA TYR A 230 10.85 -6.85 12.26
C TYR A 230 9.80 -7.99 12.22
N PRO A 231 9.21 -8.27 11.04
CA PRO A 231 8.04 -9.15 10.92
C PRO A 231 8.36 -10.65 10.96
N LEU A 232 9.63 -11.03 11.05
CA LEU A 232 10.02 -12.41 11.25
C LEU A 232 10.20 -12.68 12.76
N ILE A 233 9.56 -13.75 13.26
CA ILE A 233 9.60 -14.09 14.68
C ILE A 233 10.43 -15.35 14.88
N GLU A 234 11.57 -15.26 15.56
CA GLU A 234 12.37 -16.43 15.94
C GLU A 234 11.69 -17.17 17.10
N LEU A 235 11.22 -18.38 16.81
CA LEU A 235 10.58 -19.24 17.81
C LEU A 235 11.62 -19.88 18.75
N PRO A 236 11.29 -20.08 20.05
CA PRO A 236 12.20 -20.67 21.02
C PRO A 236 12.61 -22.09 20.64
N ASN A 237 13.69 -22.56 21.28
CA ASN A 237 14.25 -23.92 21.10
C ASN A 237 14.64 -24.23 19.65
N ASN A 238 15.18 -23.25 18.93
CA ASN A 238 15.70 -23.41 17.57
C ASN A 238 14.68 -23.95 16.57
N ARG A 239 13.39 -23.66 16.77
CA ARG A 239 12.32 -24.16 15.88
C ARG A 239 12.36 -23.53 14.50
N GLY A 240 12.81 -22.28 14.39
CA GLY A 240 12.92 -21.53 13.13
C GLY A 240 12.25 -20.17 13.15
N LEU A 241 12.12 -19.57 11.99
CA LEU A 241 11.51 -18.26 11.80
C LEU A 241 10.04 -18.41 11.43
N PHE A 242 9.15 -17.87 12.25
CA PHE A 242 7.72 -17.80 11.98
C PHE A 242 7.41 -16.54 11.17
N VAL A 243 6.69 -16.69 10.07
CA VAL A 243 6.27 -15.65 9.13
C VAL A 243 4.76 -15.54 9.23
N ALA A 244 4.27 -14.67 10.11
CA ALA A 244 2.83 -14.51 10.32
C ALA A 244 2.13 -13.90 9.11
N ASN A 245 2.79 -12.96 8.42
CA ASN A 245 2.25 -12.25 7.27
C ASN A 245 3.36 -11.92 6.26
N LEU A 246 3.23 -12.43 5.03
CA LEU A 246 4.17 -12.13 3.94
C LEU A 246 4.11 -10.67 3.52
N HIS A 247 2.93 -10.06 3.57
CA HIS A 247 2.75 -8.65 3.26
C HIS A 247 3.56 -7.75 4.19
N SER A 248 3.53 -8.03 5.50
CA SER A 248 4.32 -7.28 6.49
C SER A 248 5.84 -7.41 6.23
N LEU A 249 6.31 -8.56 5.76
CA LEU A 249 7.70 -8.73 5.34
C LEU A 249 8.03 -7.87 4.11
N ALA A 250 7.16 -7.85 3.11
CA ALA A 250 7.35 -7.03 1.92
C ALA A 250 7.38 -5.53 2.27
N ALA A 251 6.44 -5.08 3.09
CA ALA A 251 6.38 -3.70 3.58
C ALA A 251 7.63 -3.32 4.39
N ALA A 252 8.07 -4.18 5.31
CA ALA A 252 9.27 -3.94 6.10
C ALA A 252 10.54 -3.85 5.24
N LEU A 253 10.72 -4.71 4.25
CA LEU A 253 11.85 -4.67 3.31
C LEU A 253 11.89 -3.35 2.50
N ASN A 254 10.73 -2.74 2.29
CA ASN A 254 10.60 -1.45 1.59
C ASN A 254 10.81 -0.25 2.53
N GLU A 255 10.30 -0.29 3.77
CA GLU A 255 10.20 0.89 4.62
C GLU A 255 11.28 0.98 5.69
N THR A 256 11.65 -0.15 6.30
CA THR A 256 12.55 -0.15 7.47
C THR A 256 13.97 0.35 7.17
N PRO A 257 14.60 0.04 6.01
CA PRO A 257 15.95 0.53 5.73
C PRO A 257 16.08 2.07 5.71
N TYR A 258 14.98 2.78 5.45
CA TYR A 258 14.97 4.24 5.56
C TYR A 258 15.28 4.72 6.98
N TYR A 259 14.72 4.08 8.00
CA TYR A 259 14.96 4.46 9.39
C TYR A 259 16.39 4.19 9.81
N TRP A 260 17.01 3.11 9.31
CA TRP A 260 18.44 2.86 9.55
C TRP A 260 19.33 3.94 8.95
N LEU A 261 18.97 4.44 7.75
CA LEU A 261 19.68 5.55 7.12
C LEU A 261 19.57 6.86 7.92
N LEU A 262 18.48 7.05 8.67
CA LEU A 262 18.29 8.20 9.55
C LEU A 262 19.15 8.13 10.82
N GLU A 263 19.68 6.97 11.23
CA GLU A 263 20.60 6.85 12.36
C GLU A 263 21.96 7.53 12.07
N ASP A 264 22.27 7.80 10.82
CA ASP A 264 23.48 8.53 10.41
C ASP A 264 23.20 10.04 10.31
N GLU A 265 23.51 10.79 11.38
CA GLU A 265 23.29 12.24 11.46
C GLU A 265 23.95 13.02 10.30
N LYS A 266 25.12 12.58 9.82
CA LYS A 266 25.83 13.23 8.73
C LYS A 266 25.11 13.03 7.39
N PHE A 267 24.42 11.93 7.27
CA PHE A 267 23.71 11.55 6.04
C PHE A 267 22.28 12.10 5.98
N GLN A 268 21.61 12.29 7.12
CA GLN A 268 20.22 12.78 7.20
C GLN A 268 19.94 13.99 6.29
N LYS A 269 20.84 14.98 6.28
CA LYS A 269 20.68 16.21 5.47
C LYS A 269 20.65 15.95 3.96
N ARG A 270 21.36 14.93 3.49
CA ARG A 270 21.43 14.55 2.08
C ARG A 270 20.36 13.55 1.67
N LEU A 271 19.81 12.83 2.65
CA LEU A 271 18.84 11.77 2.39
C LEU A 271 17.57 12.28 1.71
N ALA A 272 17.10 13.47 2.10
CA ALA A 272 15.91 14.09 1.50
C ALA A 272 16.09 14.35 -0.01
N ASP A 273 17.23 14.94 -0.40
CA ASP A 273 17.54 15.25 -1.80
C ASP A 273 17.71 13.97 -2.64
N ILE A 274 18.43 12.98 -2.09
CA ILE A 274 18.61 11.69 -2.78
C ILE A 274 17.25 11.02 -3.00
N ARG A 275 16.37 11.02 -1.98
CA ARG A 275 15.03 10.43 -2.08
C ARG A 275 14.13 11.18 -3.07
N GLY A 276 14.21 12.52 -3.13
CA GLY A 276 13.51 13.33 -4.13
C GLY A 276 13.89 12.88 -5.54
N ASN A 277 15.20 12.86 -5.83
CA ASN A 277 15.72 12.42 -7.13
C ASN A 277 15.33 10.96 -7.49
N ILE A 278 15.30 10.06 -6.50
CA ILE A 278 14.86 8.67 -6.71
C ILE A 278 13.37 8.65 -7.07
N ALA A 279 12.55 9.41 -6.35
CA ALA A 279 11.11 9.46 -6.58
C ALA A 279 10.77 9.92 -8.00
N GLU A 280 11.36 11.02 -8.45
CA GLU A 280 11.18 11.54 -9.80
C GLU A 280 11.62 10.51 -10.87
N LYS A 281 12.79 9.88 -10.69
CA LYS A 281 13.28 8.83 -11.61
C LYS A 281 12.34 7.62 -11.67
N ILE A 282 11.78 7.19 -10.53
CA ILE A 282 10.81 6.07 -10.48
C ILE A 282 9.56 6.44 -11.27
N VAL A 283 8.96 7.61 -11.01
CA VAL A 283 7.76 8.09 -11.69
C VAL A 283 8.02 8.22 -13.21
N HIS A 284 9.11 8.89 -13.59
CA HIS A 284 9.48 9.00 -15.00
C HIS A 284 9.60 7.64 -15.68
N ARG A 285 10.27 6.66 -15.04
CA ARG A 285 10.43 5.32 -15.60
C ARG A 285 9.11 4.56 -15.74
N ILE A 286 8.18 4.69 -14.78
CA ILE A 286 6.84 4.10 -14.90
C ILE A 286 6.16 4.64 -16.16
N ILE A 287 6.21 5.95 -16.38
CA ILE A 287 5.56 6.63 -17.50
C ILE A 287 6.28 6.30 -18.81
N GLN A 288 7.62 6.41 -18.85
CA GLN A 288 8.43 6.21 -20.04
C GLN A 288 8.27 4.82 -20.66
N ARG A 289 8.03 3.78 -19.85
CA ARG A 289 7.78 2.41 -20.33
C ARG A 289 6.58 2.33 -21.28
N ARG A 290 5.56 3.16 -21.08
CA ARG A 290 4.36 3.20 -21.91
C ARG A 290 4.38 4.34 -22.92
N PHE A 291 5.11 5.41 -22.64
CA PHE A 291 5.17 6.65 -23.42
C PHE A 291 6.63 7.08 -23.67
N PRO A 292 7.44 6.30 -24.41
CA PRO A 292 8.86 6.58 -24.59
C PRO A 292 9.16 7.91 -25.31
N ASN A 293 8.23 8.35 -26.18
CA ASN A 293 8.42 9.55 -27.01
C ASN A 293 7.55 10.75 -26.57
N SER A 294 6.74 10.60 -25.52
CA SER A 294 5.77 11.62 -25.09
C SER A 294 5.91 11.95 -23.60
N SER A 295 6.97 11.44 -22.94
CA SER A 295 7.29 11.72 -21.54
C SER A 295 8.59 12.52 -21.44
N TYR A 296 8.58 13.54 -20.58
CA TYR A 296 9.70 14.43 -20.32
C TYR A 296 9.98 14.45 -18.83
N HIS A 297 11.25 14.51 -18.46
CA HIS A 297 11.71 14.49 -17.07
C HIS A 297 12.49 15.76 -16.73
N HIS A 298 12.20 16.34 -15.58
CA HIS A 298 12.90 17.45 -14.97
C HIS A 298 13.04 18.67 -15.90
N ILE A 299 11.92 19.35 -16.19
CA ILE A 299 11.88 20.53 -17.03
C ILE A 299 11.93 21.78 -16.14
N LEU A 300 13.05 22.47 -16.11
CA LEU A 300 13.17 23.76 -15.43
C LEU A 300 12.54 24.85 -16.28
N ILE A 301 11.55 25.57 -15.77
CA ILE A 301 10.85 26.66 -16.49
C ILE A 301 11.55 27.99 -16.22
N LYS A 302 12.04 28.63 -17.29
CA LYS A 302 12.74 29.92 -17.28
C LYS A 302 12.22 30.81 -18.39
N ARG A 303 12.09 32.13 -18.13
CA ARG A 303 11.70 33.10 -19.16
C ARG A 303 12.82 33.34 -20.18
N THR A 304 14.04 33.51 -19.67
CA THR A 304 15.22 33.73 -20.51
C THR A 304 16.31 32.72 -20.13
N LYS A 305 17.40 32.65 -20.92
CA LYS A 305 18.54 31.76 -20.62
C LYS A 305 19.17 32.05 -19.26
N SER A 306 19.23 33.32 -18.88
CA SER A 306 19.89 33.83 -17.67
C SER A 306 18.94 34.13 -16.50
N SER A 307 17.60 33.98 -16.68
CA SER A 307 16.64 34.23 -15.60
C SER A 307 16.63 33.10 -14.57
N ASP A 308 16.18 33.43 -13.37
CA ASP A 308 15.92 32.44 -12.32
C ASP A 308 14.88 31.42 -12.75
N ILE A 309 14.90 30.28 -12.08
CA ILE A 309 13.90 29.23 -12.26
C ILE A 309 12.58 29.73 -11.65
N ILE A 310 11.52 29.74 -12.47
CA ILE A 310 10.17 30.14 -12.04
C ILE A 310 9.49 28.98 -11.32
N THR A 311 9.61 27.80 -11.88
CA THR A 311 9.10 26.52 -11.38
C THR A 311 9.75 25.39 -12.18
N ASP A 312 9.52 24.15 -11.78
CA ASP A 312 9.99 22.97 -12.49
C ASP A 312 8.85 21.94 -12.62
N ILE A 313 8.93 21.13 -13.66
CA ILE A 313 8.04 20.00 -13.89
C ILE A 313 8.86 18.74 -13.64
N ASP A 314 8.47 17.95 -12.65
CA ASP A 314 9.19 16.72 -12.34
C ASP A 314 9.03 15.70 -13.46
N VAL A 315 7.77 15.43 -13.90
CA VAL A 315 7.49 14.61 -15.07
C VAL A 315 6.31 15.17 -15.84
N LEU A 316 6.45 15.29 -17.16
CA LEU A 316 5.39 15.67 -18.07
C LEU A 316 5.06 14.50 -19.01
N LEU A 317 3.79 14.12 -19.06
CA LEU A 317 3.23 13.27 -20.12
C LEU A 317 2.32 14.13 -20.98
N CYS A 318 2.59 14.25 -22.27
CA CYS A 318 1.77 15.07 -23.13
C CYS A 318 1.62 14.53 -24.55
N SER A 319 0.45 14.83 -25.12
CA SER A 319 0.15 14.77 -26.55
C SER A 319 -0.11 16.19 -27.06
N LYS A 320 -0.49 16.35 -28.33
CA LYS A 320 -0.78 17.68 -28.89
C LYS A 320 -1.96 18.40 -28.20
N THR A 321 -2.92 17.67 -27.68
CA THR A 321 -4.18 18.20 -27.14
C THR A 321 -4.43 17.90 -25.67
N ARG A 322 -3.64 16.99 -25.07
CA ARG A 322 -3.83 16.53 -23.69
C ARG A 322 -2.50 16.37 -22.98
N GLY A 323 -2.45 16.70 -21.70
CA GLY A 323 -1.24 16.56 -20.92
C GLY A 323 -1.51 16.31 -19.44
N ILE A 324 -0.56 15.66 -18.79
CA ILE A 324 -0.56 15.40 -17.36
C ILE A 324 0.77 15.88 -16.80
N VAL A 325 0.69 16.79 -15.84
CA VAL A 325 1.84 17.30 -15.10
C VAL A 325 1.92 16.54 -13.78
N PHE A 326 2.92 15.71 -13.62
CA PHE A 326 3.20 15.02 -12.37
C PHE A 326 4.18 15.83 -11.54
N GLN A 327 3.79 16.13 -10.30
CA GLN A 327 4.66 16.65 -9.27
C GLN A 327 4.90 15.59 -8.22
N VAL A 328 6.15 15.32 -7.91
CA VAL A 328 6.57 14.15 -7.13
C VAL A 328 7.13 14.60 -5.78
N LYS A 329 6.67 14.02 -4.71
CA LYS A 329 7.13 14.32 -3.35
C LYS A 329 7.59 13.05 -2.62
N SER A 330 8.75 13.14 -1.99
CA SER A 330 9.31 12.08 -1.15
C SER A 330 9.07 12.30 0.34
N LYS A 331 8.15 13.24 0.70
CA LYS A 331 7.78 13.54 2.08
C LYS A 331 7.08 12.33 2.71
N ARG A 332 7.58 11.89 3.86
CA ARG A 332 6.93 10.85 4.68
C ARG A 332 6.06 11.46 5.77
N LEU A 333 5.08 10.68 6.22
CA LEU A 333 4.34 11.00 7.43
C LEU A 333 5.28 11.00 8.64
N THR A 334 5.13 12.02 9.49
CA THR A 334 5.83 12.07 10.78
C THR A 334 5.28 11.02 11.75
N GLU A 335 6.03 10.70 12.79
CA GLU A 335 5.57 9.77 13.83
C GLU A 335 4.31 10.28 14.56
N LEU A 336 4.16 11.59 14.73
CA LEU A 336 2.95 12.19 15.31
C LEU A 336 1.75 11.98 14.37
N SER A 337 1.93 12.19 13.06
CA SER A 337 0.89 11.92 12.06
C SER A 337 0.46 10.45 12.09
N LYS A 338 1.41 9.52 12.14
CA LYS A 338 1.12 8.08 12.22
C LYS A 338 0.36 7.69 13.50
N ARG A 339 0.51 8.46 14.57
CA ARG A 339 -0.22 8.31 15.83
C ARG A 339 -1.55 9.07 15.86
N GLY A 340 -1.96 9.67 14.75
CA GLY A 340 -3.26 10.32 14.62
C GLY A 340 -3.33 11.77 15.10
N ASP A 341 -2.19 12.45 15.26
CA ASP A 341 -2.19 13.89 15.51
C ASP A 341 -2.62 14.65 14.26
N PHE A 342 -3.82 15.19 14.27
CA PHE A 342 -4.43 15.85 13.12
C PHE A 342 -3.63 17.06 12.63
N SER A 343 -3.06 17.86 13.53
CA SER A 343 -2.27 19.03 13.13
C SER A 343 -1.00 18.63 12.37
N SER A 344 -0.38 17.54 12.79
CA SER A 344 0.77 16.95 12.10
C SER A 344 0.36 16.33 10.75
N ILE A 345 -0.80 15.67 10.68
CA ILE A 345 -1.35 15.13 9.43
C ILE A 345 -1.61 16.24 8.42
N GLU A 346 -2.28 17.33 8.82
CA GLU A 346 -2.53 18.49 7.95
C GLU A 346 -1.23 19.11 7.45
N LYS A 347 -0.23 19.26 8.32
CA LYS A 347 1.08 19.78 7.95
C LYS A 347 1.79 18.88 6.97
N ASP A 348 1.82 17.57 7.21
CA ASP A 348 2.44 16.58 6.32
C ASP A 348 1.71 16.54 4.98
N TYR A 349 0.37 16.60 4.97
CA TYR A 349 -0.43 16.66 3.76
C TYR A 349 -0.15 17.93 2.96
N LYS A 350 -0.11 19.10 3.60
CA LYS A 350 0.24 20.36 2.95
C LYS A 350 1.58 20.25 2.22
N MET A 351 2.61 19.74 2.88
CA MET A 351 3.96 19.60 2.32
C MET A 351 4.04 18.52 1.22
N ALA A 352 3.24 17.46 1.33
CA ALA A 352 3.29 16.35 0.37
C ALA A 352 2.37 16.55 -0.83
N VAL A 353 1.24 17.23 -0.66
CA VAL A 353 0.18 17.29 -1.66
C VAL A 353 -0.15 18.73 -2.06
N THR A 354 -0.49 19.62 -1.11
CA THR A 354 -0.95 20.98 -1.47
C THR A 354 0.13 21.77 -2.20
N GLU A 355 1.37 21.76 -1.68
CA GLU A 355 2.49 22.46 -2.33
C GLU A 355 2.84 21.87 -3.71
N ALA A 356 2.71 20.54 -3.87
CA ALA A 356 2.88 19.90 -5.18
C ALA A 356 1.77 20.28 -6.16
N TYR A 357 0.54 20.35 -5.68
CA TYR A 357 -0.61 20.79 -6.48
C TYR A 357 -0.43 22.23 -6.98
N ASP A 358 -0.11 23.17 -6.09
CA ASP A 358 0.13 24.57 -6.44
C ASP A 358 1.26 24.71 -7.46
N GLN A 359 2.33 23.95 -7.29
CA GLN A 359 3.44 23.86 -8.24
C GLN A 359 2.96 23.33 -9.60
N GLY A 360 2.16 22.24 -9.62
CA GLY A 360 1.57 21.66 -10.83
C GLY A 360 0.66 22.61 -11.58
N VAL A 361 -0.21 23.34 -10.87
CA VAL A 361 -1.08 24.39 -11.45
C VAL A 361 -0.23 25.48 -12.11
N LYS A 362 0.80 25.98 -11.40
CA LYS A 362 1.73 26.98 -11.95
C LYS A 362 2.45 26.49 -13.20
N CYS A 363 2.85 25.22 -13.22
CA CYS A 363 3.46 24.61 -14.41
C CYS A 363 2.49 24.58 -15.59
N ILE A 364 1.22 24.23 -15.36
CA ILE A 364 0.20 24.21 -16.42
C ILE A 364 -0.05 25.60 -16.98
N GLU A 365 -0.08 26.63 -16.14
CA GLU A 365 -0.18 28.02 -16.60
C GLU A 365 1.00 28.40 -17.50
N CYS A 366 2.22 28.05 -17.12
CA CYS A 366 3.40 28.28 -17.95
C CYS A 366 3.33 27.50 -19.28
N LEU A 367 2.82 26.27 -19.27
CA LEU A 367 2.70 25.44 -20.48
C LEU A 367 1.66 26.00 -21.46
N LYS A 368 0.56 26.59 -20.99
CA LYS A 368 -0.43 27.30 -21.84
C LYS A 368 0.19 28.47 -22.59
N HIS A 369 1.24 29.06 -22.03
CA HIS A 369 1.98 30.19 -22.62
C HIS A 369 3.42 29.80 -22.98
N ALA A 370 3.62 28.56 -23.49
CA ALA A 370 4.93 27.97 -23.73
C ALA A 370 5.84 28.87 -24.61
N SER A 371 5.24 29.64 -25.53
CA SER A 371 5.97 30.58 -26.38
C SER A 371 6.63 31.75 -25.64
N GLU A 372 6.27 32.00 -24.38
CA GLU A 372 6.89 33.07 -23.57
C GLU A 372 8.13 32.58 -22.80
N TYR A 373 8.34 31.25 -22.72
CA TYR A 373 9.39 30.66 -21.90
C TYR A 373 10.51 30.06 -22.75
N TYR A 374 11.73 30.55 -22.54
CA TYR A 374 12.91 30.07 -23.25
C TYR A 374 13.12 28.56 -23.13
N SER A 375 12.97 28.02 -21.94
CA SER A 375 13.20 26.59 -21.67
C SER A 375 12.20 25.70 -22.39
N LEU A 376 10.92 26.09 -22.46
CA LEU A 376 9.87 25.34 -23.14
C LEU A 376 10.05 25.37 -24.67
N LYS A 377 10.42 26.54 -25.23
CA LYS A 377 10.81 26.64 -26.65
C LYS A 377 11.98 25.73 -27.00
N LYS A 378 13.01 25.71 -26.14
CA LYS A 378 14.18 24.84 -26.33
C LYS A 378 13.80 23.35 -26.30
N ALA A 379 12.85 22.97 -25.45
CA ALA A 379 12.31 21.61 -25.37
C ALA A 379 11.36 21.27 -26.52
N LYS A 380 11.08 22.24 -27.42
CA LYS A 380 10.11 22.10 -28.54
C LYS A 380 8.71 21.68 -28.07
N LEU A 381 8.35 22.11 -26.88
CA LEU A 381 7.02 21.90 -26.33
C LEU A 381 6.11 22.99 -26.84
N ASP A 382 5.35 22.68 -27.89
CA ASP A 382 4.36 23.55 -28.51
C ASP A 382 2.99 22.89 -28.41
N PHE A 383 2.07 23.59 -27.78
CA PHE A 383 0.73 23.08 -27.47
C PHE A 383 -0.32 23.98 -28.15
N THR A 384 -1.44 23.35 -28.50
CA THR A 384 -2.61 24.09 -29.00
C THR A 384 -3.30 24.82 -27.84
N GLU A 385 -3.98 25.93 -28.12
CA GLU A 385 -4.75 26.69 -27.12
C GLU A 385 -5.84 25.86 -26.42
N SER A 386 -6.29 24.77 -27.06
CA SER A 386 -7.30 23.85 -26.51
C SER A 386 -6.69 22.72 -25.65
N LEU A 387 -5.46 22.86 -25.20
CA LEU A 387 -4.77 21.82 -24.41
C LEU A 387 -5.49 21.53 -23.09
N GLN A 388 -5.97 20.33 -22.94
CA GLN A 388 -6.54 19.84 -21.68
C GLN A 388 -5.43 19.26 -20.79
N MET A 389 -5.17 19.89 -19.64
CA MET A 389 -4.12 19.46 -18.71
C MET A 389 -4.67 19.14 -17.33
N VAL A 390 -4.06 18.15 -16.69
CA VAL A 390 -4.39 17.71 -15.33
C VAL A 390 -3.12 17.68 -14.47
N PRO A 391 -3.08 18.35 -13.29
CA PRO A 391 -2.01 18.19 -12.33
C PRO A 391 -2.23 16.94 -11.48
N ILE A 392 -1.21 16.12 -11.30
CA ILE A 392 -1.22 14.93 -10.46
C ILE A 392 -0.06 15.01 -9.46
N CYS A 393 -0.38 14.94 -8.18
CA CYS A 393 0.63 14.83 -7.13
C CYS A 393 0.93 13.36 -6.87
N VAL A 394 2.21 12.97 -6.86
CA VAL A 394 2.63 11.59 -6.61
C VAL A 394 3.53 11.52 -5.38
N THR A 395 3.17 10.70 -4.40
CA THR A 395 4.00 10.46 -3.21
C THR A 395 4.83 9.19 -3.37
N LEU A 396 6.11 9.25 -2.98
CA LEU A 396 7.03 8.10 -3.04
C LEU A 396 6.63 6.98 -2.07
N ASP A 397 6.14 7.34 -0.91
CA ASP A 397 5.77 6.40 0.15
C ASP A 397 4.26 6.34 0.31
N SER A 398 3.81 5.33 1.04
CA SER A 398 2.41 5.18 1.41
C SER A 398 1.91 6.40 2.19
N PHE A 399 0.77 6.92 1.79
CA PHE A 399 0.06 7.98 2.48
C PHE A 399 -1.39 7.53 2.68
N PRO A 400 -1.69 6.85 3.81
CA PRO A 400 -3.04 6.38 4.10
C PRO A 400 -4.06 7.51 4.05
N GLY A 401 -5.24 7.24 3.51
CA GLY A 401 -6.32 8.23 3.43
C GLY A 401 -6.07 9.38 2.45
N ILE A 402 -5.05 9.32 1.59
CA ILE A 402 -4.72 10.40 0.62
C ILE A 402 -5.93 10.77 -0.25
N SER A 403 -6.68 9.78 -0.73
CA SER A 403 -7.87 10.01 -1.56
C SER A 403 -8.98 10.73 -0.81
N SER A 404 -9.19 10.40 0.47
CA SER A 404 -10.17 11.07 1.34
C SER A 404 -9.75 12.51 1.65
N LEU A 405 -8.46 12.74 1.91
CA LEU A 405 -7.92 14.08 2.11
C LEU A 405 -8.02 14.95 0.85
N ASN A 406 -7.76 14.38 -0.32
CA ASN A 406 -7.97 15.07 -1.59
C ASN A 406 -9.42 15.55 -1.75
N PHE A 407 -10.39 14.69 -1.40
CA PHE A 407 -11.79 15.06 -1.44
C PHE A 407 -12.15 16.22 -0.49
N ILE A 408 -11.66 16.17 0.75
CA ILE A 408 -11.92 17.20 1.77
C ILE A 408 -11.25 18.53 1.39
N ASN A 409 -10.05 18.49 0.81
CA ASN A 409 -9.22 19.66 0.52
C ASN A 409 -9.32 20.14 -0.94
N GLN A 410 -10.37 19.77 -1.69
CA GLN A 410 -10.57 20.30 -3.05
C GLN A 410 -10.58 21.82 -3.05
N PRO A 411 -9.75 22.47 -3.87
CA PRO A 411 -9.73 23.93 -3.96
C PRO A 411 -11.04 24.45 -4.55
N LYS A 412 -11.67 25.40 -3.84
CA LYS A 412 -12.94 25.98 -4.27
C LYS A 412 -12.80 26.97 -5.43
N GLU A 413 -11.60 27.54 -5.59
CA GLU A 413 -11.32 28.67 -6.49
C GLU A 413 -10.64 28.28 -7.79
N TYR A 414 -10.10 27.06 -7.91
CA TYR A 414 -9.35 26.62 -9.09
C TYR A 414 -10.22 25.83 -10.06
N SER A 415 -10.02 26.08 -11.34
CA SER A 415 -10.65 25.27 -12.41
C SER A 415 -10.09 23.86 -12.52
N LEU A 416 -8.92 23.60 -11.94
CA LEU A 416 -8.24 22.30 -11.98
C LEU A 416 -8.47 21.53 -10.68
N PRO A 417 -8.85 20.25 -10.75
CA PRO A 417 -9.06 19.42 -9.56
C PRO A 417 -7.76 19.00 -8.92
N LEU A 418 -7.75 18.91 -7.58
CA LEU A 418 -6.64 18.34 -6.84
C LEU A 418 -6.73 16.81 -6.87
N ILE A 419 -5.71 16.17 -7.42
CA ILE A 419 -5.57 14.71 -7.47
C ILE A 419 -4.19 14.35 -6.93
N ALA A 420 -4.16 13.51 -5.91
CA ALA A 420 -2.92 12.94 -5.40
C ALA A 420 -3.06 11.44 -5.22
N MET A 421 -1.96 10.73 -5.45
CA MET A 421 -1.85 9.28 -5.37
C MET A 421 -0.44 8.86 -4.99
N THR A 422 -0.26 7.60 -4.64
CA THR A 422 1.06 7.03 -4.36
C THR A 422 1.72 6.51 -5.64
N ILE A 423 3.05 6.23 -5.58
CA ILE A 423 3.73 5.52 -6.69
C ILE A 423 3.14 4.14 -6.93
N TYR A 424 2.56 3.52 -5.92
CA TYR A 424 1.93 2.20 -6.03
C TYR A 424 0.66 2.27 -6.86
N ASP A 425 -0.18 3.29 -6.63
CA ASP A 425 -1.36 3.56 -7.42
C ASP A 425 -0.99 3.84 -8.88
N LEU A 426 -0.01 4.72 -9.08
CA LEU A 426 0.50 5.06 -10.40
C LEU A 426 1.01 3.82 -11.15
N ASP A 427 1.82 2.98 -10.49
CA ASP A 427 2.33 1.75 -11.09
C ASP A 427 1.20 0.78 -11.46
N THR A 428 0.15 0.69 -10.63
CA THR A 428 -1.04 -0.12 -10.90
C THR A 428 -1.79 0.36 -12.14
N ILE A 429 -2.01 1.67 -12.28
CA ILE A 429 -2.66 2.29 -13.44
C ILE A 429 -1.87 1.97 -14.71
N PHE A 430 -0.55 2.20 -14.70
CA PHE A 430 0.33 1.95 -15.84
C PHE A 430 0.57 0.45 -16.12
N TYR A 431 0.33 -0.41 -15.14
CA TYR A 431 0.36 -1.86 -15.32
C TYR A 431 -0.89 -2.38 -16.02
N LEU A 432 -2.07 -1.92 -15.58
CA LEU A 432 -3.35 -2.40 -16.08
C LEU A 432 -3.73 -1.83 -17.44
N PHE A 433 -3.57 -0.52 -17.62
CA PHE A 433 -4.11 0.17 -18.78
C PHE A 433 -3.13 0.26 -19.96
N GLN A 434 -3.70 0.27 -21.16
CA GLN A 434 -2.94 0.55 -22.38
C GLN A 434 -2.70 2.07 -22.52
N PRO A 435 -1.68 2.50 -23.29
CA PRO A 435 -1.35 3.92 -23.42
C PRO A 435 -2.54 4.81 -23.79
N GLU A 436 -3.41 4.36 -24.68
CA GLU A 436 -4.58 5.11 -25.14
C GLU A 436 -5.58 5.36 -23.99
N THR A 437 -5.68 4.41 -23.07
CA THR A 437 -6.63 4.42 -21.96
C THR A 437 -6.10 5.19 -20.74
N ILE A 438 -4.78 5.28 -20.56
CA ILE A 438 -4.17 5.91 -19.39
C ILE A 438 -4.53 7.39 -19.29
N ILE A 439 -4.43 8.13 -20.40
CA ILE A 439 -4.76 9.57 -20.41
C ILE A 439 -6.25 9.76 -20.13
N ASP A 440 -7.12 8.93 -20.73
CA ASP A 440 -8.56 8.98 -20.49
C ASP A 440 -8.91 8.68 -19.03
N TYR A 441 -8.19 7.74 -18.40
CA TYR A 441 -8.35 7.47 -16.98
C TYR A 441 -8.04 8.69 -16.10
N PHE A 442 -6.96 9.43 -16.36
CA PHE A 442 -6.66 10.63 -15.59
C PHE A 442 -7.67 11.76 -15.81
N ILE A 443 -8.22 11.87 -17.03
CA ILE A 443 -9.31 12.81 -17.30
C ILE A 443 -10.57 12.39 -16.52
N TYR A 444 -10.92 11.11 -16.52
CA TYR A 444 -12.01 10.56 -15.71
C TYR A 444 -11.81 10.87 -14.22
N ARG A 445 -10.59 10.68 -13.67
CA ARG A 445 -10.28 11.05 -12.29
C ARG A 445 -10.50 12.53 -12.01
N ALA A 446 -10.13 13.40 -12.96
CA ALA A 446 -10.38 14.84 -12.86
C ALA A 446 -11.88 15.15 -12.85
N GLN A 447 -12.67 14.47 -13.65
CA GLN A 447 -14.12 14.61 -13.65
C GLN A 447 -14.73 14.14 -12.32
N CYS A 448 -14.33 12.99 -11.78
CA CYS A 448 -14.76 12.53 -10.46
C CYS A 448 -14.53 13.59 -9.39
N ALA A 449 -13.32 14.16 -9.34
CA ALA A 449 -13.00 15.20 -8.36
C ALA A 449 -13.86 16.47 -8.57
N LYS A 450 -14.05 16.92 -9.81
CA LYS A 450 -14.87 18.08 -10.15
C LYS A 450 -16.35 17.92 -9.74
N HIS A 451 -16.87 16.70 -9.84
CA HIS A 451 -18.26 16.36 -9.48
C HIS A 451 -18.41 15.87 -8.03
N ASN A 452 -17.38 16.06 -7.19
CA ASN A 452 -17.36 15.60 -5.79
C ASN A 452 -17.64 14.11 -5.61
N VAL A 453 -17.24 13.28 -6.59
CA VAL A 453 -17.30 11.82 -6.49
C VAL A 453 -15.98 11.33 -5.88
N TYR A 454 -16.06 10.53 -4.81
CA TYR A 454 -14.86 10.04 -4.15
C TYR A 454 -14.85 8.53 -3.93
N GLY A 455 -13.65 7.96 -3.98
CA GLY A 455 -13.31 6.61 -3.54
C GLY A 455 -12.39 6.65 -2.33
N VAL A 456 -12.41 5.62 -1.51
CA VAL A 456 -11.54 5.53 -0.32
C VAL A 456 -10.06 5.49 -0.70
N ASN A 457 -9.74 4.76 -1.77
CA ASN A 457 -8.41 4.69 -2.37
C ASN A 457 -8.53 4.59 -3.90
N GLU A 458 -7.41 4.57 -4.60
CA GLU A 458 -7.38 4.60 -6.06
C GLU A 458 -8.03 3.36 -6.72
N MET A 459 -8.06 2.22 -6.01
CA MET A 459 -8.71 0.99 -6.52
C MET A 459 -10.21 1.16 -6.76
N TYR A 460 -10.90 2.01 -5.97
CA TYR A 460 -12.31 2.36 -6.19
C TYR A 460 -12.52 3.00 -7.55
N TYR A 461 -11.66 3.96 -7.90
CA TYR A 461 -11.74 4.68 -9.19
C TYR A 461 -11.32 3.78 -10.36
N ILE A 462 -10.29 2.96 -10.20
CA ILE A 462 -9.85 2.00 -11.21
C ILE A 462 -11.00 1.03 -11.52
N GLY A 463 -11.63 0.46 -10.50
CA GLY A 463 -12.73 -0.48 -10.67
C GLY A 463 -13.97 0.15 -11.30
N ALA A 464 -14.34 1.35 -10.86
CA ALA A 464 -15.44 2.09 -11.45
C ALA A 464 -15.16 2.46 -12.93
N TYR A 465 -13.92 2.88 -13.23
CA TYR A 465 -13.53 3.18 -14.62
C TYR A 465 -13.58 1.96 -15.53
N ILE A 466 -13.15 0.79 -15.05
CA ILE A 466 -13.25 -0.45 -15.84
C ILE A 466 -14.72 -0.84 -16.02
N ALA A 467 -15.52 -0.74 -14.97
CA ALA A 467 -16.92 -1.15 -14.97
C ALA A 467 -17.80 -0.30 -15.90
N GLN A 468 -17.48 0.99 -16.11
CA GLN A 468 -18.26 1.85 -17.01
C GLN A 468 -18.31 1.36 -18.47
N TYR A 469 -17.38 0.51 -18.88
CA TYR A 469 -17.44 -0.14 -20.21
C TYR A 469 -18.51 -1.23 -20.30
N HIS A 470 -19.09 -1.64 -19.17
CA HIS A 470 -20.08 -2.71 -19.07
C HIS A 470 -21.45 -2.20 -18.60
N ASP A 471 -21.55 -0.98 -18.08
CA ASP A 471 -22.77 -0.44 -17.48
C ASP A 471 -22.98 1.03 -17.87
N GLU A 472 -24.24 1.48 -17.94
CA GLU A 472 -24.61 2.84 -18.33
C GLU A 472 -24.26 3.92 -17.28
N GLY A 473 -23.51 3.58 -16.24
CA GLY A 473 -23.09 4.53 -15.20
C GLY A 473 -22.41 3.91 -14.01
N ILE A 474 -21.80 4.76 -13.19
CA ILE A 474 -21.16 4.34 -11.93
C ILE A 474 -22.20 4.34 -10.82
N LYS A 475 -22.32 3.22 -10.11
CA LYS A 475 -23.19 3.14 -8.93
C LYS A 475 -22.50 3.79 -7.73
N LEU A 476 -23.18 4.76 -7.13
CA LEU A 476 -22.69 5.56 -6.00
C LEU A 476 -23.56 5.30 -4.75
N LEU A 477 -22.95 5.39 -3.59
CA LEU A 477 -23.64 5.51 -2.31
C LEU A 477 -23.50 6.98 -1.84
N GLY A 478 -24.49 7.81 -2.17
CA GLY A 478 -24.29 9.27 -2.14
C GLY A 478 -23.20 9.67 -3.13
N ASN A 479 -22.19 10.39 -2.67
CA ASN A 479 -21.03 10.78 -3.50
C ASN A 479 -19.89 9.75 -3.47
N LYS A 480 -20.05 8.62 -2.76
CA LYS A 480 -19.01 7.60 -2.59
C LYS A 480 -19.15 6.48 -3.61
N ILE A 481 -18.06 6.15 -4.28
CA ILE A 481 -17.97 4.96 -5.15
C ILE A 481 -18.12 3.70 -4.28
N CYS A 482 -18.94 2.75 -4.73
CA CYS A 482 -19.20 1.52 -3.98
C CYS A 482 -17.93 0.66 -3.83
N ARG A 483 -17.81 -0.03 -2.67
CA ARG A 483 -16.64 -0.86 -2.32
C ARG A 483 -16.40 -2.00 -3.31
N GLU A 484 -17.46 -2.50 -3.88
CA GLU A 484 -17.46 -3.61 -4.85
C GLU A 484 -16.57 -3.31 -6.06
N TYR A 485 -16.49 -2.06 -6.49
CA TYR A 485 -15.57 -1.66 -7.56
C TYR A 485 -14.10 -1.84 -7.17
N ALA A 486 -13.71 -1.55 -5.92
CA ALA A 486 -12.36 -1.79 -5.47
C ALA A 486 -12.02 -3.29 -5.41
N LEU A 487 -12.96 -4.13 -4.99
CA LEU A 487 -12.81 -5.59 -5.01
C LEU A 487 -12.66 -6.11 -6.45
N TYR A 488 -13.42 -5.55 -7.39
CA TYR A 488 -13.32 -5.87 -8.80
C TYR A 488 -11.94 -5.48 -9.38
N ALA A 489 -11.47 -4.27 -9.09
CA ALA A 489 -10.13 -3.84 -9.52
C ALA A 489 -9.03 -4.76 -8.96
N ASP A 490 -9.08 -5.11 -7.66
CA ASP A 490 -8.12 -6.02 -7.04
C ASP A 490 -8.09 -7.39 -7.74
N TYR A 491 -9.26 -7.91 -8.08
CA TYR A 491 -9.35 -9.14 -8.85
C TYR A 491 -8.69 -9.00 -10.23
N VAL A 492 -8.98 -7.92 -10.96
CA VAL A 492 -8.40 -7.67 -12.29
C VAL A 492 -6.88 -7.57 -12.21
N VAL A 493 -6.34 -6.86 -11.21
CA VAL A 493 -4.88 -6.77 -10.98
C VAL A 493 -4.28 -8.15 -10.74
N LYS A 494 -4.87 -8.94 -9.86
CA LYS A 494 -4.39 -10.30 -9.54
C LYS A 494 -4.43 -11.23 -10.75
N LYS A 495 -5.47 -11.17 -11.55
CA LYS A 495 -5.57 -11.90 -12.82
C LYS A 495 -4.51 -11.48 -13.83
N ALA A 496 -4.29 -10.17 -13.98
CA ALA A 496 -3.25 -9.66 -14.86
C ALA A 496 -1.85 -10.16 -14.44
N MET A 497 -1.57 -10.18 -13.14
CA MET A 497 -0.29 -10.68 -12.60
C MET A 497 -0.05 -12.17 -12.86
N THR A 498 -1.09 -12.99 -12.86
CA THR A 498 -0.97 -14.43 -13.13
C THR A 498 -0.87 -14.76 -14.63
N GLY A 499 -0.89 -13.76 -15.50
CA GLY A 499 -0.91 -13.95 -16.96
C GLY A 499 -2.24 -14.50 -17.48
N SER A 500 -3.24 -14.66 -16.62
CA SER A 500 -4.57 -15.18 -16.95
C SER A 500 -5.50 -14.12 -17.52
N TYR A 501 -5.08 -12.85 -17.54
CA TYR A 501 -5.86 -11.73 -18.04
C TYR A 501 -5.55 -11.50 -19.51
N ARG A 502 -6.50 -11.83 -20.37
CA ARG A 502 -6.53 -11.31 -21.75
C ARG A 502 -7.50 -10.12 -21.77
N LYS A 503 -7.18 -9.07 -22.53
CA LYS A 503 -7.97 -7.85 -22.66
C LYS A 503 -9.44 -8.09 -23.06
N THR A 504 -9.74 -9.29 -23.60
CA THR A 504 -11.06 -9.78 -23.99
C THR A 504 -11.79 -10.54 -22.88
N ASP A 505 -11.09 -10.94 -21.82
CA ASP A 505 -11.62 -11.78 -20.75
C ASP A 505 -11.92 -10.91 -19.52
N ILE A 506 -12.60 -9.78 -19.71
CA ILE A 506 -13.34 -9.18 -18.60
C ILE A 506 -14.41 -10.21 -18.28
N ASP A 507 -14.13 -10.95 -17.22
CA ASP A 507 -14.93 -12.11 -16.81
C ASP A 507 -16.35 -11.62 -16.49
N CYS A 508 -17.27 -11.78 -17.44
CA CYS A 508 -18.67 -11.39 -17.28
C CYS A 508 -19.27 -11.99 -16.01
N ASP A 509 -18.77 -13.15 -15.57
CA ASP A 509 -19.23 -13.82 -14.37
C ASP A 509 -18.88 -13.05 -13.10
N ILE A 510 -17.71 -12.38 -13.05
CA ILE A 510 -17.29 -11.60 -11.88
C ILE A 510 -17.96 -10.24 -11.89
N TYR A 511 -18.11 -9.61 -13.05
CA TYR A 511 -18.90 -8.40 -13.16
C TYR A 511 -20.35 -8.66 -12.71
N THR A 512 -20.94 -9.77 -13.13
CA THR A 512 -22.27 -10.21 -12.71
C THR A 512 -22.32 -10.44 -11.20
N LEU A 513 -21.28 -11.02 -10.59
CA LEU A 513 -21.16 -11.19 -9.14
C LEU A 513 -21.04 -9.84 -8.42
N VAL A 514 -20.20 -8.94 -8.90
CA VAL A 514 -20.07 -7.57 -8.34
C VAL A 514 -21.39 -6.82 -8.46
N ASN A 515 -22.04 -6.90 -9.62
CA ASN A 515 -23.33 -6.25 -9.90
C ASN A 515 -24.46 -6.73 -8.96
N LYS A 516 -24.43 -8.00 -8.54
CA LYS A 516 -25.41 -8.56 -7.59
C LYS A 516 -25.38 -7.89 -6.21
N TYR A 517 -24.21 -7.35 -5.81
CA TYR A 517 -24.01 -6.67 -4.52
C TYR A 517 -24.04 -5.14 -4.63
N LEU A 518 -24.09 -4.58 -5.84
CA LEU A 518 -24.23 -3.14 -6.03
C LEU A 518 -25.67 -2.69 -5.74
N PRO A 519 -25.87 -1.47 -5.22
CA PRO A 519 -27.21 -0.90 -5.02
C PRO A 519 -28.03 -0.95 -6.32
N GLN A 520 -29.28 -1.38 -6.25
CA GLN A 520 -30.14 -1.56 -7.41
C GLN A 520 -30.61 -0.24 -8.07
N ASN A 521 -30.43 0.90 -7.41
CA ASN A 521 -30.77 2.21 -7.95
C ASN A 521 -29.49 2.98 -8.30
N PRO A 522 -29.11 3.12 -9.56
CA PRO A 522 -28.03 4.02 -9.95
C PRO A 522 -28.49 5.47 -9.72
N ILE A 523 -27.66 6.26 -9.04
CA ILE A 523 -27.80 7.72 -9.08
C ILE A 523 -27.13 8.13 -10.39
N THR A 524 -27.93 8.45 -11.39
CA THR A 524 -27.44 9.08 -12.62
C THR A 524 -26.95 10.47 -12.29
N CYS A 525 -25.66 10.73 -12.52
CA CYS A 525 -25.15 12.11 -12.55
C CYS A 525 -25.62 12.71 -13.88
N GLU A 526 -26.73 13.48 -13.87
CA GLU A 526 -27.07 14.42 -14.92
C GLU A 526 -26.13 15.63 -14.92
#